data_466db6996b7d83a1abf87ec24ee7f87d
#
_entry.id   466db6996b7d83a1abf87ec24ee7f87d
#
_cell.length_a   1.000
_cell.length_b   1.000
_cell.length_c   1.000
_cell.angle_alpha   90.00
_cell.angle_beta   90.00
_cell.angle_gamma   90.00
#
_symmetry.space_group_name_H-M   'P 1'
#
loop_
_entity.id
_entity.type
_entity.pdbx_description
1 polymer ?
#
loop_
_entity_poly.entity_id
_entity_poly.type
_entity_poly.pdbx_seq_one_letter_code
_entity_poly.pdbx_strand_id
1 'polypeptide(L)'
;MQRYIIHLKNQNYSPKQANWLLNKARSLVSDIGVIVRDTRVATRHIEFDTSVPENNSIEEVIRRFTTISPLSEYEPIVEKRMEKHEAIMKARDLFNDEKYWGAHEVLESVWKDAHHEEKDLLNGIILFAAAFVHDEKDETSICIAILSRAMKKLSKAEGLYFGMNLDEIKKWVLRIIETGKIERFTI
;
A
#
# COMPACT_ATOMS: atom_id res chain seq x y z
N MET A 1 -19.66 -3.22 10.67
CA MET A 1 -18.32 -2.62 10.94
C MET A 1 -17.87 -1.86 9.69
N GLN A 2 -17.50 -0.61 9.85
CA GLN A 2 -16.88 0.20 8.78
C GLN A 2 -15.36 0.06 8.84
N ARG A 3 -14.72 -0.16 7.68
CA ARG A 3 -13.26 -0.26 7.56
C ARG A 3 -12.68 1.10 7.18
N TYR A 4 -11.54 1.44 7.79
CA TYR A 4 -10.83 2.70 7.57
C TYR A 4 -9.34 2.44 7.35
N ILE A 5 -8.73 3.27 6.53
CA ILE A 5 -7.28 3.47 6.51
C ILE A 5 -6.98 4.75 7.28
N ILE A 6 -6.10 4.64 8.28
CA ILE A 6 -5.68 5.75 9.14
C ILE A 6 -4.19 5.94 8.95
N HIS A 7 -3.77 7.13 8.52
CA HIS A 7 -2.37 7.51 8.40
C HIS A 7 -1.97 8.44 9.53
N LEU A 8 -0.96 8.03 10.30
CA LEU A 8 -0.27 8.90 11.25
C LEU A 8 1.05 9.38 10.64
N LYS A 9 1.54 10.55 11.04
CA LYS A 9 2.85 11.04 10.62
C LYS A 9 3.94 10.11 11.13
N ASN A 10 4.88 9.70 10.28
CA ASN A 10 6.01 8.93 10.74
C ASN A 10 7.03 9.85 11.45
N GLN A 11 7.32 9.54 12.72
CA GLN A 11 8.30 10.22 13.57
C GLN A 11 9.46 9.27 13.89
N ASN A 12 10.18 8.83 12.86
CA ASN A 12 11.35 7.94 12.93
C ASN A 12 11.06 6.46 13.23
N TYR A 13 9.87 5.97 12.97
CA TYR A 13 9.61 4.52 12.95
C TYR A 13 10.13 3.91 11.63
N SER A 14 10.62 2.68 11.71
CA SER A 14 11.06 1.89 10.56
C SER A 14 10.15 0.68 10.36
N PRO A 15 10.18 0.02 9.20
CA PRO A 15 9.41 -1.21 8.95
C PRO A 15 9.62 -2.29 10.01
N LYS A 16 10.81 -2.38 10.63
CA LYS A 16 11.09 -3.32 11.73
C LYS A 16 10.17 -3.16 12.94
N GLN A 17 9.55 -2.00 13.08
CA GLN A 17 8.64 -1.71 14.19
C GLN A 17 7.16 -1.92 13.82
N ALA A 18 6.85 -2.33 12.58
CA ALA A 18 5.47 -2.51 12.12
C ALA A 18 4.68 -3.44 13.04
N ASN A 19 5.22 -4.61 13.37
CA ASN A 19 4.54 -5.57 14.26
C ASN A 19 4.35 -5.02 15.70
N TRP A 20 5.33 -4.30 16.21
CA TRP A 20 5.21 -3.64 17.52
C TRP A 20 4.12 -2.57 17.51
N LEU A 21 4.07 -1.74 16.45
CA LEU A 21 3.04 -0.70 16.25
C LEU A 21 1.65 -1.32 16.13
N LEU A 22 1.52 -2.43 15.39
CA LEU A 22 0.27 -3.18 15.27
C LEU A 22 -0.24 -3.63 16.65
N ASN A 23 0.62 -4.24 17.46
CA ASN A 23 0.26 -4.71 18.78
C ASN A 23 -0.07 -3.55 19.74
N LYS A 24 0.66 -2.44 19.65
CA LYS A 24 0.37 -1.22 20.41
C LYS A 24 -0.99 -0.65 20.03
N ALA A 25 -1.29 -0.53 18.75
CA ALA A 25 -2.59 -0.05 18.27
C ALA A 25 -3.74 -0.96 18.73
N ARG A 26 -3.58 -2.28 18.64
CA ARG A 26 -4.56 -3.26 19.13
C ARG A 26 -4.82 -3.10 20.64
N SER A 27 -3.77 -2.92 21.43
CA SER A 27 -3.91 -2.69 22.88
C SER A 27 -4.68 -1.41 23.19
N LEU A 28 -4.48 -0.34 22.42
CA LEU A 28 -5.16 0.94 22.64
C LEU A 28 -6.68 0.89 22.39
N VAL A 29 -7.16 -0.08 21.62
CA VAL A 29 -8.59 -0.19 21.23
C VAL A 29 -9.24 -1.51 21.66
N SER A 30 -8.56 -2.29 22.52
CA SER A 30 -9.00 -3.63 22.92
C SER A 30 -10.33 -3.64 23.67
N ASP A 31 -10.66 -2.56 24.37
CA ASP A 31 -11.88 -2.39 25.19
C ASP A 31 -13.11 -1.94 24.39
N ILE A 32 -12.93 -1.51 23.14
CA ILE A 32 -14.01 -0.95 22.30
C ILE A 32 -14.35 -1.82 21.08
N GLY A 33 -13.82 -3.05 20.99
CA GLY A 33 -14.18 -3.99 19.94
C GLY A 33 -13.69 -3.63 18.53
N VAL A 34 -12.78 -2.66 18.40
CA VAL A 34 -12.13 -2.28 17.14
C VAL A 34 -11.10 -3.32 16.74
N ILE A 35 -11.07 -3.67 15.46
CA ILE A 35 -10.10 -4.64 14.91
C ILE A 35 -9.04 -3.89 14.11
N VAL A 36 -7.81 -3.85 14.61
CA VAL A 36 -6.65 -3.40 13.82
C VAL A 36 -6.12 -4.59 13.04
N ARG A 37 -6.31 -4.57 11.73
CA ARG A 37 -6.00 -5.68 10.81
C ARG A 37 -4.53 -5.76 10.48
N ASP A 38 -3.94 -4.60 10.11
CA ASP A 38 -2.57 -4.51 9.65
C ASP A 38 -1.96 -3.15 9.94
N THR A 39 -0.65 -3.07 9.90
CA THR A 39 0.13 -1.83 10.03
C THR A 39 1.30 -1.85 9.06
N ARG A 40 1.51 -0.75 8.39
CA ARG A 40 2.59 -0.54 7.40
C ARG A 40 3.34 0.74 7.74
N VAL A 41 4.66 0.72 7.57
CA VAL A 41 5.53 1.84 7.94
C VAL A 41 6.24 2.37 6.69
N ALA A 42 5.70 3.44 6.14
CA ALA A 42 6.27 4.21 5.04
C ALA A 42 7.28 5.25 5.56
N THR A 43 7.96 5.94 4.65
CA THR A 43 8.94 6.98 5.02
C THR A 43 8.28 8.15 5.77
N ARG A 44 7.12 8.60 5.30
CA ARG A 44 6.43 9.80 5.82
C ARG A 44 5.25 9.52 6.74
N HIS A 45 4.70 8.31 6.69
CA HIS A 45 3.51 7.94 7.47
C HIS A 45 3.57 6.51 8.00
N ILE A 46 2.70 6.24 8.98
CA ILE A 46 2.37 4.91 9.47
C ILE A 46 0.91 4.68 9.11
N GLU A 47 0.64 3.61 8.39
CA GLU A 47 -0.71 3.24 7.96
C GLU A 47 -1.29 2.16 8.87
N PHE A 48 -2.52 2.35 9.33
CA PHE A 48 -3.30 1.36 10.08
C PHE A 48 -4.57 1.01 9.32
N ASP A 49 -4.74 -0.26 9.04
CA ASP A 49 -5.98 -0.84 8.49
C ASP A 49 -6.89 -1.27 9.65
N THR A 50 -8.03 -0.62 9.78
CA THR A 50 -8.83 -0.70 11.01
C THR A 50 -10.32 -0.89 10.70
N SER A 51 -10.97 -1.83 11.38
CA SER A 51 -12.43 -2.01 11.32
C SER A 51 -13.08 -1.54 12.61
N VAL A 52 -13.98 -0.57 12.49
CA VAL A 52 -14.67 0.09 13.60
C VAL A 52 -16.12 -0.39 13.66
N PRO A 53 -16.61 -0.89 14.82
CA PRO A 53 -18.01 -1.23 15.01
C PRO A 53 -18.91 0.00 14.89
N GLU A 54 -20.18 -0.19 14.48
CA GLU A 54 -21.15 0.90 14.30
C GLU A 54 -21.49 1.66 15.58
N ASN A 55 -21.32 1.03 16.71
CA ASN A 55 -21.53 1.65 18.04
C ASN A 55 -20.34 2.47 18.53
N ASN A 56 -19.24 2.52 17.79
CA ASN A 56 -18.07 3.32 18.11
C ASN A 56 -17.82 4.40 17.06
N SER A 57 -17.20 5.51 17.46
CA SER A 57 -16.85 6.56 16.53
C SER A 57 -15.40 6.43 16.08
N ILE A 58 -15.14 6.82 14.84
CA ILE A 58 -13.77 6.87 14.29
C ILE A 58 -12.90 7.90 15.03
N GLU A 59 -13.50 8.98 15.51
CA GLU A 59 -12.81 10.03 16.27
C GLU A 59 -12.21 9.49 17.57
N GLU A 60 -12.89 8.58 18.25
CA GLU A 60 -12.36 7.92 19.45
C GLU A 60 -11.15 7.05 19.12
N VAL A 61 -11.19 6.30 18.02
CA VAL A 61 -10.05 5.51 17.53
C VAL A 61 -8.87 6.42 17.21
N ILE A 62 -9.12 7.50 16.47
CA ILE A 62 -8.09 8.48 16.11
C ILE A 62 -7.47 9.11 17.37
N ARG A 63 -8.29 9.53 18.34
CA ARG A 63 -7.81 10.10 19.60
C ARG A 63 -6.85 9.14 20.32
N ARG A 64 -7.15 7.86 20.33
CA ARG A 64 -6.27 6.83 20.93
C ARG A 64 -5.00 6.63 20.11
N PHE A 65 -5.11 6.57 18.79
CA PHE A 65 -3.95 6.37 17.90
C PHE A 65 -3.01 7.59 17.88
N THR A 66 -3.52 8.80 18.11
CA THR A 66 -2.66 10.02 18.21
C THR A 66 -1.72 9.99 19.42
N THR A 67 -1.88 9.05 20.35
CA THR A 67 -0.87 8.76 21.39
C THR A 67 0.38 8.08 20.85
N ILE A 68 0.32 7.47 19.65
CA ILE A 68 1.46 6.88 18.94
C ILE A 68 2.20 7.99 18.16
N SER A 69 1.46 8.72 17.33
CA SER A 69 1.97 9.81 16.50
C SER A 69 0.82 10.70 15.99
N PRO A 70 1.07 11.97 15.64
CA PRO A 70 0.03 12.85 15.14
C PRO A 70 -0.68 12.31 13.90
N LEU A 71 -2.00 12.54 13.83
CA LEU A 71 -2.80 12.21 12.64
C LEU A 71 -2.28 12.98 11.41
N SER A 72 -2.21 12.29 10.29
CA SER A 72 -2.03 12.89 8.96
C SER A 72 -3.38 12.99 8.25
N GLU A 73 -4.04 11.84 8.05
CA GLU A 73 -5.34 11.75 7.40
C GLU A 73 -6.01 10.41 7.73
N TYR A 74 -7.28 10.27 7.41
CA TYR A 74 -7.98 8.99 7.41
C TYR A 74 -9.07 8.97 6.36
N GLU A 75 -9.40 7.79 5.86
CA GLU A 75 -10.48 7.62 4.90
C GLU A 75 -11.24 6.30 5.16
N PRO A 76 -12.56 6.27 4.96
CA PRO A 76 -13.32 5.03 4.94
C PRO A 76 -13.01 4.26 3.66
N ILE A 77 -12.87 2.93 3.78
CA ILE A 77 -12.81 2.06 2.61
C ILE A 77 -14.24 1.86 2.11
N VAL A 78 -14.50 2.38 0.92
CA VAL A 78 -15.78 2.24 0.22
C VAL A 78 -15.47 1.71 -1.17
N GLU A 79 -16.15 0.64 -1.58
CA GLU A 79 -16.09 0.18 -2.96
C GLU A 79 -16.67 1.26 -3.88
N LYS A 80 -15.79 1.92 -4.61
CA LYS A 80 -16.16 2.92 -5.60
C LYS A 80 -15.71 2.45 -6.97
N ARG A 81 -16.66 2.27 -7.88
CA ARG A 81 -16.33 2.03 -9.28
C ARG A 81 -15.71 3.30 -9.85
N MET A 82 -14.51 3.16 -10.43
CA MET A 82 -13.78 4.24 -11.08
C MET A 82 -13.60 3.91 -12.56
N GLU A 83 -13.54 4.93 -13.39
CA GLU A 83 -13.11 4.77 -14.77
C GLU A 83 -11.62 4.39 -14.82
N LYS A 84 -11.26 3.55 -15.81
CA LYS A 84 -9.92 2.97 -15.91
C LYS A 84 -8.81 4.02 -15.86
N HIS A 85 -8.94 5.10 -16.62
CA HIS A 85 -7.94 6.18 -16.65
C HIS A 85 -7.76 6.83 -15.26
N GLU A 86 -8.88 7.19 -14.63
CA GLU A 86 -8.89 7.78 -13.28
C GLU A 86 -8.22 6.85 -12.26
N ALA A 87 -8.57 5.57 -12.29
CA ALA A 87 -8.04 4.57 -11.38
C ALA A 87 -6.52 4.39 -11.53
N ILE A 88 -6.01 4.31 -12.76
CA ILE A 88 -4.57 4.15 -13.01
C ILE A 88 -3.79 5.38 -12.57
N MET A 89 -4.29 6.59 -12.88
CA MET A 89 -3.66 7.83 -12.42
C MET A 89 -3.65 7.94 -10.90
N LYS A 90 -4.78 7.64 -10.25
CA LYS A 90 -4.87 7.61 -8.78
C LYS A 90 -3.90 6.58 -8.18
N ALA A 91 -3.80 5.40 -8.75
CA ALA A 91 -2.89 4.37 -8.26
C ALA A 91 -1.42 4.81 -8.37
N ARG A 92 -1.04 5.49 -9.46
CA ARG A 92 0.29 6.07 -9.61
C ARG A 92 0.58 7.11 -8.51
N ASP A 93 -0.36 8.02 -8.27
CA ASP A 93 -0.19 9.06 -7.25
C ASP A 93 -0.09 8.45 -5.84
N LEU A 94 -0.93 7.44 -5.54
CA LEU A 94 -0.85 6.69 -4.28
C LEU A 94 0.49 5.97 -4.13
N PHE A 95 1.00 5.34 -5.20
CA PHE A 95 2.31 4.70 -5.18
C PHE A 95 3.42 5.72 -4.89
N ASN A 96 3.40 6.86 -5.56
CA ASN A 96 4.39 7.93 -5.37
C ASN A 96 4.33 8.55 -3.97
N ASP A 97 3.18 8.45 -3.31
CA ASP A 97 2.98 8.83 -1.91
C ASP A 97 3.29 7.72 -0.91
N GLU A 98 3.84 6.58 -1.38
CA GLU A 98 4.11 5.38 -0.57
C GLU A 98 2.85 4.78 0.09
N LYS A 99 1.66 5.02 -0.46
CA LYS A 99 0.39 4.39 -0.07
C LYS A 99 0.15 3.13 -0.91
N TYR A 100 1.09 2.20 -0.82
CA TYR A 100 1.16 1.05 -1.74
C TYR A 100 -0.04 0.13 -1.66
N TRP A 101 -0.61 -0.06 -0.45
CA TRP A 101 -1.83 -0.85 -0.31
C TRP A 101 -3.00 -0.21 -1.07
N GLY A 102 -3.17 1.11 -0.94
CA GLY A 102 -4.19 1.86 -1.68
C GLY A 102 -3.99 1.77 -3.20
N ALA A 103 -2.75 1.88 -3.68
CA ALA A 103 -2.42 1.72 -5.10
C ALA A 103 -2.81 0.33 -5.62
N HIS A 104 -2.50 -0.73 -4.86
CA HIS A 104 -2.88 -2.11 -5.15
C HIS A 104 -4.41 -2.26 -5.28
N GLU A 105 -5.18 -1.80 -4.28
CA GLU A 105 -6.64 -1.94 -4.24
C GLU A 105 -7.31 -1.21 -5.42
N VAL A 106 -6.86 0.01 -5.72
CA VAL A 106 -7.39 0.79 -6.85
C VAL A 106 -7.14 0.06 -8.17
N LEU A 107 -5.95 -0.49 -8.40
CA LEU A 107 -5.63 -1.21 -9.62
C LEU A 107 -6.41 -2.53 -9.74
N GLU A 108 -6.65 -3.24 -8.64
CA GLU A 108 -7.48 -4.46 -8.67
C GLU A 108 -8.90 -4.18 -9.17
N SER A 109 -9.45 -3.01 -8.88
CA SER A 109 -10.80 -2.64 -9.30
C SER A 109 -10.95 -2.60 -10.83
N VAL A 110 -9.89 -2.24 -11.57
CA VAL A 110 -9.90 -2.14 -13.04
C VAL A 110 -9.25 -3.34 -13.72
N TRP A 111 -8.37 -4.06 -13.02
CA TRP A 111 -7.74 -5.27 -13.55
C TRP A 111 -8.75 -6.37 -13.88
N LYS A 112 -9.85 -6.48 -13.12
CA LYS A 112 -10.90 -7.48 -13.33
C LYS A 112 -11.50 -7.38 -14.73
N ASP A 113 -11.65 -6.17 -15.24
CA ASP A 113 -12.24 -5.87 -16.55
C ASP A 113 -11.20 -5.76 -17.68
N ALA A 114 -9.91 -5.90 -17.37
CA ALA A 114 -8.84 -5.87 -18.36
C ALA A 114 -8.68 -7.21 -19.09
N HIS A 115 -8.19 -7.18 -20.33
CA HIS A 115 -8.03 -8.34 -21.20
C HIS A 115 -6.62 -8.40 -21.80
N HIS A 116 -6.22 -9.61 -22.22
CA HIS A 116 -4.98 -9.87 -22.95
C HIS A 116 -3.72 -9.27 -22.30
N GLU A 117 -2.88 -8.61 -23.07
CA GLU A 117 -1.61 -8.06 -22.62
C GLU A 117 -1.75 -6.96 -21.54
N GLU A 118 -2.83 -6.16 -21.62
CA GLU A 118 -3.12 -5.14 -20.61
C GLU A 118 -3.41 -5.78 -19.24
N LYS A 119 -4.06 -6.93 -19.22
CA LYS A 119 -4.31 -7.68 -17.97
C LYS A 119 -3.02 -8.13 -17.30
N ASP A 120 -2.05 -8.63 -18.08
CA ASP A 120 -0.74 -9.01 -17.57
C ASP A 120 0.07 -7.79 -17.11
N LEU A 121 0.00 -6.68 -17.85
CA LEU A 121 0.63 -5.42 -17.47
C LEU A 121 0.09 -4.89 -16.14
N LEU A 122 -1.23 -4.76 -16.01
CA LEU A 122 -1.86 -4.32 -14.75
C LEU A 122 -1.53 -5.27 -13.60
N ASN A 123 -1.55 -6.58 -13.83
CA ASN A 123 -1.14 -7.56 -12.82
C ASN A 123 0.32 -7.34 -12.38
N GLY A 124 1.22 -7.03 -13.31
CA GLY A 124 2.61 -6.68 -13.01
C GLY A 124 2.71 -5.45 -12.09
N ILE A 125 1.95 -4.39 -12.38
CA ILE A 125 1.94 -3.18 -11.56
C ILE A 125 1.29 -3.43 -10.18
N ILE A 126 0.21 -4.23 -10.12
CA ILE A 126 -0.42 -4.66 -8.86
C ILE A 126 0.59 -5.42 -7.99
N LEU A 127 1.27 -6.41 -8.55
CA LEU A 127 2.31 -7.16 -7.84
C LEU A 127 3.44 -6.25 -7.38
N PHE A 128 3.78 -5.27 -8.17
CA PHE A 128 4.80 -4.29 -7.85
C PHE A 128 4.41 -3.45 -6.60
N ALA A 129 3.18 -2.94 -6.56
CA ALA A 129 2.65 -2.26 -5.37
C ALA A 129 2.59 -3.21 -4.15
N ALA A 130 2.08 -4.43 -4.33
CA ALA A 130 2.02 -5.44 -3.28
C ALA A 130 3.40 -5.78 -2.69
N ALA A 131 4.45 -5.77 -3.49
CA ALA A 131 5.81 -6.01 -3.01
C ALA A 131 6.24 -4.96 -1.97
N PHE A 132 5.97 -3.68 -2.23
CA PHE A 132 6.29 -2.60 -1.30
C PHE A 132 5.42 -2.61 -0.03
N VAL A 133 4.18 -3.11 -0.09
CA VAL A 133 3.37 -3.39 1.11
C VAL A 133 4.11 -4.35 2.06
N HIS A 134 4.77 -5.38 1.53
CA HIS A 134 5.57 -6.31 2.34
C HIS A 134 6.86 -5.67 2.87
N ASP A 135 7.50 -4.79 2.08
CA ASP A 135 8.66 -4.05 2.56
C ASP A 135 8.33 -3.14 3.75
N GLU A 136 7.17 -2.49 3.75
CA GLU A 136 6.69 -1.67 4.87
C GLU A 136 6.41 -2.45 6.16
N LYS A 137 6.50 -3.77 6.10
CA LYS A 137 6.33 -4.71 7.22
C LYS A 137 7.61 -5.44 7.60
N ASP A 138 8.77 -5.03 7.07
CA ASP A 138 10.08 -5.69 7.24
C ASP A 138 10.14 -7.11 6.63
N GLU A 139 9.32 -7.36 5.60
CA GLU A 139 9.22 -8.66 4.92
C GLU A 139 10.03 -8.63 3.59
N THR A 140 11.30 -8.20 3.65
CA THR A 140 12.16 -7.94 2.48
C THR A 140 12.27 -9.14 1.53
N SER A 141 12.37 -10.37 2.05
CA SER A 141 12.45 -11.57 1.21
C SER A 141 11.18 -11.82 0.40
N ILE A 142 10.02 -11.54 0.99
CA ILE A 142 8.71 -11.65 0.33
C ILE A 142 8.60 -10.54 -0.72
N CYS A 143 8.99 -9.31 -0.38
CA CYS A 143 9.04 -8.20 -1.32
C CYS A 143 9.81 -8.58 -2.59
N ILE A 144 11.05 -9.05 -2.47
CA ILE A 144 11.91 -9.44 -3.60
C ILE A 144 11.28 -10.58 -4.43
N ALA A 145 10.69 -11.57 -3.77
CA ALA A 145 10.01 -12.66 -4.46
C ALA A 145 8.81 -12.18 -5.30
N ILE A 146 8.04 -11.23 -4.76
CA ILE A 146 6.90 -10.63 -5.47
C ILE A 146 7.40 -9.74 -6.62
N LEU A 147 8.44 -8.93 -6.43
CA LEU A 147 9.08 -8.14 -7.49
C LEU A 147 9.54 -9.02 -8.66
N SER A 148 10.14 -10.19 -8.36
CA SER A 148 10.53 -11.14 -9.39
C SER A 148 9.35 -11.69 -10.20
N ARG A 149 8.18 -11.86 -9.56
CA ARG A 149 6.95 -12.24 -10.26
C ARG A 149 6.38 -11.09 -11.09
N ALA A 150 6.43 -9.86 -10.56
CA ALA A 150 6.02 -8.66 -11.28
C ALA A 150 6.83 -8.49 -12.59
N MET A 151 8.16 -8.68 -12.54
CA MET A 151 9.02 -8.62 -13.71
C MET A 151 8.63 -9.61 -14.81
N LYS A 152 8.23 -10.83 -14.44
CA LYS A 152 7.73 -11.81 -15.43
C LYS A 152 6.48 -11.31 -16.15
N LYS A 153 5.57 -10.66 -15.41
CA LYS A 153 4.34 -10.08 -15.99
C LYS A 153 4.63 -8.87 -16.87
N LEU A 154 5.60 -8.04 -16.49
CA LEU A 154 6.01 -6.84 -17.23
C LEU A 154 7.01 -7.12 -18.38
N SER A 155 7.38 -8.39 -18.62
CA SER A 155 8.46 -8.74 -19.56
C SER A 155 8.24 -8.22 -20.98
N LYS A 156 6.99 -8.16 -21.44
CA LYS A 156 6.60 -7.68 -22.78
C LYS A 156 6.15 -6.21 -22.80
N ALA A 157 6.00 -5.59 -21.64
CA ALA A 157 5.54 -4.22 -21.54
C ALA A 157 6.69 -3.24 -21.74
N GLU A 158 6.52 -2.19 -22.55
CA GLU A 158 7.54 -1.22 -22.90
C GLU A 158 6.93 0.21 -23.00
N GLY A 159 7.79 1.21 -22.89
CA GLY A 159 7.43 2.61 -23.12
C GLY A 159 6.58 3.22 -22.00
N LEU A 160 5.64 4.08 -22.39
CA LEU A 160 4.79 4.82 -21.46
C LEU A 160 3.41 4.19 -21.35
N TYR A 161 2.96 3.99 -20.11
CA TYR A 161 1.60 3.57 -19.82
C TYR A 161 0.98 4.52 -18.77
N PHE A 162 0.02 5.35 -19.19
CA PHE A 162 -0.60 6.39 -18.33
C PHE A 162 0.41 7.25 -17.56
N GLY A 163 1.48 7.66 -18.22
CA GLY A 163 2.53 8.49 -17.66
C GLY A 163 3.58 7.73 -16.84
N MET A 164 3.41 6.45 -16.60
CA MET A 164 4.43 5.58 -16.00
C MET A 164 5.42 5.12 -17.07
N ASN A 165 6.72 5.29 -16.82
CA ASN A 165 7.77 4.77 -17.70
C ASN A 165 8.11 3.33 -17.32
N LEU A 166 7.54 2.37 -18.06
CA LEU A 166 7.68 0.94 -17.77
C LEU A 166 9.14 0.45 -17.84
N ASP A 167 9.95 1.06 -18.71
CA ASP A 167 11.35 0.67 -18.84
C ASP A 167 12.18 1.13 -17.63
N GLU A 168 11.92 2.33 -17.12
CA GLU A 168 12.55 2.82 -15.90
C GLU A 168 12.10 2.01 -14.67
N ILE A 169 10.81 1.69 -14.56
CA ILE A 169 10.29 0.81 -13.49
C ILE A 169 11.01 -0.53 -13.51
N LYS A 170 11.15 -1.17 -14.68
CA LYS A 170 11.85 -2.45 -14.81
C LYS A 170 13.32 -2.34 -14.38
N LYS A 171 14.02 -1.26 -14.71
CA LYS A 171 15.40 -1.04 -14.27
C LYS A 171 15.52 -0.94 -12.75
N TRP A 172 14.64 -0.19 -12.10
CA TRP A 172 14.61 -0.07 -10.64
C TRP A 172 14.35 -1.42 -9.97
N VAL A 173 13.36 -2.17 -10.47
CA VAL A 173 13.03 -3.49 -9.93
C VAL A 173 14.18 -4.48 -10.09
N LEU A 174 14.83 -4.52 -11.26
CA LEU A 174 16.01 -5.37 -11.48
C LEU A 174 17.13 -5.05 -10.49
N ARG A 175 17.42 -3.77 -10.28
CA ARG A 175 18.45 -3.34 -9.32
C ARG A 175 18.13 -3.79 -7.90
N ILE A 176 16.87 -3.69 -7.47
CA ILE A 176 16.43 -4.17 -6.15
C ILE A 176 16.64 -5.70 -6.05
N ILE A 177 16.23 -6.46 -7.08
CA ILE A 177 16.37 -7.92 -7.09
C ILE A 177 17.85 -8.34 -7.05
N GLU A 178 18.71 -7.68 -7.82
CA GLU A 178 20.14 -7.99 -7.90
C GLU A 178 20.91 -7.63 -6.63
N THR A 179 20.57 -6.50 -6.01
CA THR A 179 21.28 -6.00 -4.83
C THR A 179 20.71 -6.50 -3.51
N GLY A 180 19.45 -6.93 -3.51
CA GLY A 180 18.70 -7.25 -2.29
C GLY A 180 18.38 -6.01 -1.43
N LYS A 181 18.64 -4.79 -1.92
CA LYS A 181 18.40 -3.54 -1.21
C LYS A 181 17.14 -2.87 -1.76
N ILE A 182 16.16 -2.67 -0.90
CA ILE A 182 14.94 -1.95 -1.29
C ILE A 182 15.24 -0.45 -1.33
N GLU A 183 15.03 0.13 -2.50
CA GLU A 183 15.14 1.58 -2.73
C GLU A 183 13.77 2.12 -3.11
N ARG A 184 13.36 3.25 -2.52
CA ARG A 184 12.11 3.94 -2.87
C ARG A 184 12.31 4.75 -4.13
N PHE A 185 11.33 4.72 -5.03
CA PHE A 185 11.32 5.50 -6.26
C PHE A 185 9.89 5.83 -6.67
N THR A 186 9.73 6.75 -7.60
CA THR A 186 8.44 7.16 -8.18
C THR A 186 8.22 6.53 -9.55
N ILE A 187 6.97 6.37 -9.95
CA ILE A 187 6.56 5.77 -11.23
C ILE A 187 5.74 6.72 -12.10
#